data_49fd79aaad9923e6f4ca3b01cd6e9c7f
#
_entry.id   49fd79aaad9923e6f4ca3b01cd6e9c7f
#
_cell.length_a   1.000
_cell.length_b   1.000
_cell.length_c   1.000
_cell.angle_alpha   90.00
_cell.angle_beta   90.00
_cell.angle_gamma   90.00
#
_symmetry.space_group_name_H-M   'P 1'
#
loop_
_entity.id
_entity.type
_entity.pdbx_description
1 polymer ?
#
loop_
_entity_poly.entity_id
_entity_poly.type
_entity_poly.pdbx_seq_one_letter_code
_entity_poly.pdbx_strand_id
1 'polypeptide(L)'
;IKALWDINMFVPSLYTFIADADWYLAAIKSMGYPDIVEEFESVNREYHEYAKNHHYTDPDNLDLLTQKLESLIPACYMDIIQKCQVDNKTDLSSAAEGMKLPLEIGFSSDNNIKIIDLVKAKNILVAGAPGQGIDLLLDYMCNSFESGYSQNNIQVHYFNSENDLYSETEVELELLEIQAILQNRYESVKSRTTGNIVKKSKLVSEKNMQYIVLIFNEYTILNGTPDLMKILLQLAQKGPRVGIHLIISTAYPSVNVISNKIKMLFPTRIAFKTRSKADSRTILDMSGAEELNAFYDMLLLHDAELYKLEAIFSRNIVF
;
A
#
# COMPACT_ATOMS: atom_id res chain seq x y z
N ILE A 1 -13.71 -15.90 32.95
CA ILE A 1 -12.36 -15.65 32.39
C ILE A 1 -12.28 -16.19 30.97
N LYS A 2 -12.81 -17.41 30.67
CA LYS A 2 -12.81 -17.99 29.32
C LYS A 2 -13.72 -17.18 28.36
N ALA A 3 -14.88 -16.73 28.82
CA ALA A 3 -15.79 -15.87 28.05
C ALA A 3 -15.20 -14.48 27.73
N LEU A 4 -14.34 -13.93 28.59
CA LEU A 4 -13.62 -12.68 28.35
C LEU A 4 -12.47 -12.85 27.34
N TRP A 5 -11.93 -14.05 27.20
CA TRP A 5 -10.93 -14.37 26.17
C TRP A 5 -11.56 -14.51 24.77
N ASP A 6 -12.75 -15.12 24.71
CA ASP A 6 -13.49 -15.28 23.44
C ASP A 6 -13.99 -13.92 22.93
N ILE A 7 -14.39 -13.00 23.83
CA ILE A 7 -14.74 -11.60 23.49
C ILE A 7 -13.50 -10.83 23.01
N ASN A 8 -12.32 -11.03 23.62
CA ASN A 8 -11.09 -10.35 23.21
C ASN A 8 -10.50 -10.84 21.87
N MET A 9 -10.92 -11.95 21.31
CA MET A 9 -10.48 -12.39 19.97
C MET A 9 -11.28 -11.75 18.82
N PHE A 10 -12.53 -11.32 19.08
CA PHE A 10 -13.38 -10.63 18.10
C PHE A 10 -13.33 -9.10 18.19
N VAL A 11 -13.01 -8.57 19.35
CA VAL A 11 -13.04 -7.14 19.67
C VAL A 11 -11.92 -6.30 19.03
N PRO A 12 -10.69 -6.78 18.69
CA PRO A 12 -9.70 -5.92 18.09
C PRO A 12 -10.07 -5.38 16.70
N SER A 13 -10.75 -6.15 15.86
CA SER A 13 -11.17 -5.69 14.53
C SER A 13 -12.32 -4.67 14.63
N LEU A 14 -13.29 -4.90 15.53
CA LEU A 14 -14.43 -4.03 15.75
C LEU A 14 -14.01 -2.68 16.37
N TYR A 15 -13.14 -2.70 17.39
CA TYR A 15 -12.63 -1.47 18.02
C TYR A 15 -11.74 -0.65 17.09
N THR A 16 -10.92 -1.30 16.26
CA THR A 16 -10.11 -0.61 15.26
C THR A 16 -10.99 0.05 14.21
N PHE A 17 -11.97 -0.64 13.69
CA PHE A 17 -12.87 -0.10 12.69
C PHE A 17 -13.66 1.12 13.22
N ILE A 18 -14.21 1.05 14.44
CA ILE A 18 -14.97 2.18 15.02
C ILE A 18 -14.07 3.36 15.34
N ALA A 19 -12.87 3.11 15.88
CA ALA A 19 -11.89 4.17 16.08
C ALA A 19 -11.50 4.86 14.77
N ASP A 20 -11.63 4.17 13.66
CA ASP A 20 -11.30 4.65 12.33
C ASP A 20 -12.51 5.17 11.53
N ALA A 21 -13.76 4.92 11.98
CA ALA A 21 -14.99 5.34 11.28
C ALA A 21 -15.03 6.84 10.99
N ASP A 22 -14.58 7.69 11.92
CA ASP A 22 -14.50 9.14 11.72
C ASP A 22 -13.50 9.52 10.62
N TRP A 23 -12.42 8.75 10.44
CA TRP A 23 -11.45 8.94 9.39
C TRP A 23 -12.03 8.55 8.02
N TYR A 24 -12.71 7.42 7.94
CA TYR A 24 -13.42 6.99 6.73
C TYR A 24 -14.50 7.99 6.34
N LEU A 25 -15.27 8.48 7.32
CA LEU A 25 -16.29 9.49 7.07
C LEU A 25 -15.69 10.80 6.51
N ALA A 26 -14.55 11.24 7.05
CA ALA A 26 -13.85 12.42 6.54
C ALA A 26 -13.35 12.20 5.10
N ALA A 27 -12.86 10.99 4.78
CA ALA A 27 -12.46 10.62 3.44
C ALA A 27 -13.65 10.65 2.47
N ILE A 28 -14.75 9.98 2.80
CA ILE A 28 -15.96 9.92 1.96
C ILE A 28 -16.54 11.33 1.73
N LYS A 29 -16.55 12.19 2.76
CA LYS A 29 -16.96 13.60 2.62
C LYS A 29 -16.09 14.37 1.63
N SER A 30 -14.78 14.16 1.67
CA SER A 30 -13.86 14.81 0.74
C SER A 30 -13.98 14.30 -0.70
N MET A 31 -14.54 13.11 -0.89
CA MET A 31 -14.80 12.52 -2.21
C MET A 31 -16.07 13.05 -2.89
N GLY A 32 -16.92 13.83 -2.20
CA GLY A 32 -18.12 14.41 -2.77
C GLY A 32 -19.31 13.44 -3.01
N TYR A 33 -19.43 12.37 -2.20
CA TYR A 33 -20.56 11.41 -2.25
C TYR A 33 -21.57 11.69 -1.13
N PRO A 34 -22.47 12.68 -1.26
CA PRO A 34 -23.36 13.09 -0.18
C PRO A 34 -24.32 11.96 0.27
N ASP A 35 -24.82 11.15 -0.65
CA ASP A 35 -25.76 10.07 -0.33
C ASP A 35 -25.07 9.00 0.54
N ILE A 36 -23.82 8.64 0.22
CA ILE A 36 -23.05 7.67 0.98
C ILE A 36 -22.65 8.24 2.34
N VAL A 37 -22.31 9.54 2.39
CA VAL A 37 -22.04 10.24 3.66
C VAL A 37 -23.25 10.16 4.59
N GLU A 38 -24.44 10.46 4.09
CA GLU A 38 -25.67 10.43 4.88
C GLU A 38 -25.96 9.02 5.39
N GLU A 39 -25.82 8.01 4.53
CA GLU A 39 -26.01 6.61 4.92
C GLU A 39 -24.97 6.16 5.95
N PHE A 40 -23.70 6.46 5.73
CA PHE A 40 -22.61 6.14 6.67
C PHE A 40 -22.83 6.82 8.03
N GLU A 41 -23.15 8.11 8.06
CA GLU A 41 -23.45 8.84 9.31
C GLU A 41 -24.66 8.25 10.04
N SER A 42 -25.67 7.81 9.29
CA SER A 42 -26.87 7.17 9.87
C SER A 42 -26.52 5.85 10.55
N VAL A 43 -25.80 4.97 9.86
CA VAL A 43 -25.39 3.65 10.39
C VAL A 43 -24.40 3.81 11.54
N ASN A 44 -23.46 4.73 11.44
CA ASN A 44 -22.49 5.01 12.51
C ASN A 44 -23.17 5.53 13.79
N ARG A 45 -24.19 6.38 13.65
CA ARG A 45 -25.01 6.87 14.77
C ARG A 45 -25.79 5.74 15.42
N GLU A 46 -26.43 4.89 14.60
CA GLU A 46 -27.15 3.71 15.08
C GLU A 46 -26.23 2.76 15.85
N TYR A 47 -25.03 2.53 15.33
CA TYR A 47 -24.00 1.74 16.00
C TYR A 47 -23.66 2.30 17.39
N HIS A 48 -23.37 3.60 17.49
CA HIS A 48 -23.00 4.22 18.76
C HIS A 48 -24.15 4.25 19.76
N GLU A 49 -25.38 4.48 19.33
CA GLU A 49 -26.58 4.39 20.18
C GLU A 49 -26.80 2.97 20.68
N TYR A 50 -26.65 1.99 19.81
CA TYR A 50 -26.81 0.58 20.17
C TYR A 50 -25.74 0.14 21.16
N ALA A 51 -24.48 0.43 20.89
CA ALA A 51 -23.36 0.10 21.75
C ALA A 51 -23.49 0.75 23.16
N LYS A 52 -23.95 2.01 23.22
CA LYS A 52 -24.18 2.72 24.48
C LYS A 52 -25.32 2.09 25.30
N ASN A 53 -26.39 1.67 24.64
CA ASN A 53 -27.59 1.15 25.32
C ASN A 53 -27.43 -0.30 25.78
N HIS A 54 -26.64 -1.11 25.07
CA HIS A 54 -26.51 -2.55 25.32
C HIS A 54 -25.15 -2.94 25.94
N HIS A 55 -24.29 -1.97 26.27
CA HIS A 55 -22.98 -2.19 26.93
C HIS A 55 -22.15 -3.29 26.25
N TYR A 56 -22.21 -3.37 24.90
CA TYR A 56 -21.52 -4.39 24.08
C TYR A 56 -21.87 -5.86 24.43
N THR A 57 -23.08 -6.11 24.95
CA THR A 57 -23.52 -7.46 25.35
C THR A 57 -24.22 -8.25 24.27
N ASP A 58 -24.50 -7.65 23.12
CA ASP A 58 -25.13 -8.29 21.97
C ASP A 58 -24.22 -8.15 20.74
N PRO A 59 -23.30 -9.12 20.54
CA PRO A 59 -22.32 -9.05 19.45
C PRO A 59 -22.96 -9.19 18.06
N ASP A 60 -24.06 -9.94 17.92
CA ASP A 60 -24.62 -10.24 16.59
C ASP A 60 -25.16 -8.99 15.88
N ASN A 61 -25.80 -8.08 16.61
CA ASN A 61 -26.33 -6.84 16.06
C ASN A 61 -25.24 -5.79 15.80
N LEU A 62 -24.20 -5.75 16.63
CA LEU A 62 -23.04 -4.90 16.42
C LEU A 62 -22.25 -5.35 15.18
N ASP A 63 -22.13 -6.67 14.99
CA ASP A 63 -21.46 -7.25 13.82
C ASP A 63 -22.22 -6.92 12.52
N LEU A 64 -23.55 -6.98 12.52
CA LEU A 64 -24.38 -6.58 11.39
C LEU A 64 -24.21 -5.10 11.03
N LEU A 65 -24.18 -4.20 12.02
CA LEU A 65 -23.96 -2.77 11.79
C LEU A 65 -22.54 -2.48 11.29
N THR A 66 -21.54 -3.20 11.78
CA THR A 66 -20.17 -3.12 11.30
C THR A 66 -20.06 -3.56 9.85
N GLN A 67 -20.61 -4.72 9.49
CA GLN A 67 -20.65 -5.20 8.10
C GLN A 67 -21.34 -4.21 7.16
N LYS A 68 -22.40 -3.56 7.63
CA LYS A 68 -23.10 -2.53 6.84
C LYS A 68 -22.22 -1.29 6.63
N LEU A 69 -21.50 -0.82 7.64
CA LEU A 69 -20.53 0.28 7.51
C LEU A 69 -19.37 -0.09 6.56
N GLU A 70 -18.81 -1.30 6.71
CA GLU A 70 -17.75 -1.81 5.84
C GLU A 70 -18.20 -1.91 4.38
N SER A 71 -19.44 -2.27 4.12
CA SER A 71 -19.97 -2.38 2.75
C SER A 71 -20.13 -1.04 2.02
N LEU A 72 -20.28 0.07 2.75
CA LEU A 72 -20.42 1.40 2.15
C LEU A 72 -19.08 1.95 1.65
N ILE A 73 -17.97 1.58 2.30
CA ILE A 73 -16.63 2.04 1.94
C ILE A 73 -16.16 1.45 0.60
N PRO A 74 -16.23 0.12 0.36
CA PRO A 74 -15.83 -0.47 -0.93
C PRO A 74 -16.59 0.09 -2.13
N ALA A 75 -17.88 0.43 -1.97
CA ALA A 75 -18.68 1.00 -3.06
C ALA A 75 -18.12 2.34 -3.55
N CYS A 76 -17.68 3.21 -2.63
CA CYS A 76 -17.02 4.47 -2.96
C CYS A 76 -15.67 4.23 -3.64
N TYR A 77 -14.86 3.33 -3.10
CA TYR A 77 -13.55 3.01 -3.67
C TYR A 77 -13.66 2.40 -5.06
N MET A 78 -14.61 1.48 -5.28
CA MET A 78 -14.83 0.86 -6.59
C MET A 78 -15.25 1.87 -7.66
N ASP A 79 -16.08 2.85 -7.33
CA ASP A 79 -16.48 3.92 -8.27
C ASP A 79 -15.28 4.81 -8.64
N ILE A 80 -14.39 5.10 -7.69
CA ILE A 80 -13.15 5.84 -7.93
C ILE A 80 -12.20 5.03 -8.81
N ILE A 81 -11.95 3.77 -8.49
CA ILE A 81 -11.09 2.88 -9.28
C ILE A 81 -11.59 2.78 -10.72
N GLN A 82 -12.90 2.60 -10.91
CA GLN A 82 -13.51 2.52 -12.24
C GLN A 82 -13.35 3.83 -13.02
N LYS A 83 -13.49 4.98 -12.37
CA LYS A 83 -13.23 6.30 -12.97
C LYS A 83 -11.75 6.49 -13.28
N CYS A 84 -10.85 6.01 -12.40
CA CYS A 84 -9.39 6.05 -12.62
C CYS A 84 -8.94 5.22 -13.84
N GLN A 85 -9.64 4.17 -14.19
CA GLN A 85 -9.30 3.31 -15.34
C GLN A 85 -9.63 3.94 -16.71
N VAL A 86 -10.55 4.90 -16.77
CA VAL A 86 -11.10 5.41 -18.04
C VAL A 86 -10.17 6.42 -18.74
N ASP A 87 -9.32 7.16 -18.03
CA ASP A 87 -8.57 8.28 -18.60
C ASP A 87 -7.03 8.13 -18.65
N ASN A 88 -6.49 6.94 -18.33
CA ASN A 88 -5.04 6.72 -18.18
C ASN A 88 -4.26 6.52 -19.49
N LYS A 89 -4.46 7.37 -20.48
CA LYS A 89 -3.50 7.54 -21.59
C LYS A 89 -2.80 8.89 -21.48
N THR A 90 -2.17 9.16 -20.34
CA THR A 90 -1.14 10.19 -20.31
C THR A 90 0.04 9.72 -21.16
N ASP A 91 0.49 10.59 -22.05
CA ASP A 91 1.62 10.31 -22.94
C ASP A 91 2.92 10.26 -22.10
N LEU A 92 3.13 9.11 -21.41
CA LEU A 92 4.31 8.81 -20.58
C LEU A 92 5.64 8.94 -21.34
N SER A 93 5.57 9.09 -22.69
CA SER A 93 6.70 8.90 -23.58
C SER A 93 7.88 9.85 -23.33
N SER A 94 7.63 11.12 -22.99
CA SER A 94 8.71 12.10 -22.83
C SER A 94 9.25 12.21 -21.40
N ALA A 95 8.39 12.12 -20.38
CA ALA A 95 8.80 12.25 -18.97
C ALA A 95 9.43 10.98 -18.40
N ALA A 96 9.12 9.83 -18.99
CA ALA A 96 9.65 8.51 -18.60
C ALA A 96 10.86 8.07 -19.44
N GLU A 97 11.37 8.93 -20.32
CA GLU A 97 12.49 8.57 -21.19
C GLU A 97 13.73 8.12 -20.38
N GLY A 98 14.23 6.93 -20.69
CA GLY A 98 15.37 6.32 -19.98
C GLY A 98 15.04 5.64 -18.66
N MET A 99 13.81 5.67 -18.17
CA MET A 99 13.36 4.87 -17.02
C MET A 99 13.07 3.43 -17.46
N LYS A 100 13.28 2.48 -16.52
CA LYS A 100 13.04 1.06 -16.78
C LYS A 100 11.66 0.60 -16.31
N LEU A 101 11.25 1.05 -15.15
CA LEU A 101 9.93 0.82 -14.57
C LEU A 101 9.37 2.16 -14.08
N PRO A 102 8.97 3.07 -15.00
CA PRO A 102 8.33 4.32 -14.63
C PRO A 102 7.00 4.06 -13.91
N LEU A 103 6.80 4.77 -12.83
CA LEU A 103 5.63 4.72 -11.99
C LEU A 103 5.19 6.15 -11.67
N GLU A 104 3.98 6.48 -12.07
CA GLU A 104 3.35 7.75 -11.73
C GLU A 104 2.91 7.72 -10.29
N ILE A 105 3.30 8.72 -9.52
CA ILE A 105 2.99 8.79 -8.08
C ILE A 105 1.87 9.79 -7.81
N GLY A 106 1.97 10.97 -8.38
CA GLY A 106 1.00 12.03 -8.11
C GLY A 106 1.38 13.35 -8.76
N PHE A 107 0.61 14.37 -8.42
CA PHE A 107 0.76 15.71 -8.97
C PHE A 107 1.36 16.66 -7.94
N SER A 108 2.33 17.47 -8.37
CA SER A 108 2.84 18.58 -7.56
C SER A 108 1.85 19.77 -7.60
N SER A 109 2.07 20.75 -6.72
CA SER A 109 1.31 22.01 -6.70
C SER A 109 1.30 22.74 -8.05
N ASP A 110 2.35 22.56 -8.85
CA ASP A 110 2.49 23.15 -10.19
C ASP A 110 1.82 22.31 -11.30
N ASN A 111 1.03 21.33 -10.89
CA ASN A 111 0.29 20.48 -11.81
C ASN A 111 1.16 19.49 -12.63
N ASN A 112 2.42 19.34 -12.28
CA ASN A 112 3.33 18.42 -12.94
C ASN A 112 3.22 17.01 -12.32
N ILE A 113 3.22 15.98 -13.19
CA ILE A 113 3.21 14.60 -12.73
C ILE A 113 4.59 14.24 -12.18
N LYS A 114 4.63 13.72 -10.96
CA LYS A 114 5.83 13.11 -10.38
C LYS A 114 5.89 11.65 -10.78
N ILE A 115 6.88 11.31 -11.59
CA ILE A 115 7.18 9.94 -12.02
C ILE A 115 8.47 9.51 -11.36
N ILE A 116 8.53 8.27 -10.89
CA ILE A 116 9.75 7.64 -10.37
C ILE A 116 10.06 6.37 -11.14
N ASP A 117 11.34 6.02 -11.25
CA ASP A 117 11.76 4.71 -11.77
C ASP A 117 11.85 3.72 -10.60
N LEU A 118 10.94 2.74 -10.53
CA LEU A 118 10.93 1.74 -9.45
C LEU A 118 12.27 1.00 -9.34
N VAL A 119 12.99 0.80 -10.44
CA VAL A 119 14.32 0.18 -10.41
C VAL A 119 15.31 1.02 -9.61
N LYS A 120 15.25 2.35 -9.72
CA LYS A 120 16.09 3.27 -8.94
C LYS A 120 15.56 3.42 -7.52
N ALA A 121 14.25 3.50 -7.35
CA ALA A 121 13.57 3.56 -6.06
C ALA A 121 13.84 2.31 -5.20
N LYS A 122 14.14 1.18 -5.83
CA LYS A 122 14.35 -0.14 -5.24
C LYS A 122 13.07 -0.74 -4.67
N ASN A 123 12.62 -0.26 -3.50
CA ASN A 123 11.40 -0.65 -2.84
C ASN A 123 10.68 0.59 -2.31
N ILE A 124 9.35 0.50 -2.19
CA ILE A 124 8.50 1.61 -1.72
C ILE A 124 7.74 1.18 -0.48
N LEU A 125 7.74 2.02 0.54
CA LEU A 125 6.86 1.93 1.70
C LEU A 125 5.76 2.99 1.58
N VAL A 126 4.51 2.57 1.68
CA VAL A 126 3.34 3.45 1.73
C VAL A 126 2.71 3.34 3.11
N ALA A 127 2.47 4.45 3.80
CA ALA A 127 1.84 4.39 5.11
C ALA A 127 1.02 5.65 5.40
N GLY A 128 0.07 5.54 6.34
CA GLY A 128 -0.79 6.65 6.75
C GLY A 128 -1.84 6.16 7.72
N ALA A 129 -2.86 6.97 8.01
CA ALA A 129 -4.03 6.51 8.73
C ALA A 129 -4.97 5.74 7.77
N PRO A 130 -5.79 4.82 8.28
CA PRO A 130 -6.80 4.13 7.47
C PRO A 130 -7.71 5.10 6.72
N GLY A 131 -8.19 4.70 5.55
CA GLY A 131 -9.10 5.51 4.73
C GLY A 131 -8.48 6.76 4.09
N GLN A 132 -7.15 6.88 4.09
CA GLN A 132 -6.45 8.02 3.50
C GLN A 132 -5.95 7.78 2.06
N GLY A 133 -6.52 6.80 1.35
CA GLY A 133 -6.21 6.56 -0.06
C GLY A 133 -5.01 5.65 -0.33
N ILE A 134 -4.48 4.96 0.68
CA ILE A 134 -3.39 3.99 0.53
C ILE A 134 -3.78 2.90 -0.48
N ASP A 135 -4.95 2.30 -0.28
CA ASP A 135 -5.47 1.21 -1.12
C ASP A 135 -5.63 1.65 -2.57
N LEU A 136 -6.22 2.84 -2.79
CA LEU A 136 -6.39 3.43 -4.12
C LEU A 136 -5.05 3.64 -4.83
N LEU A 137 -4.02 4.07 -4.10
CA LEU A 137 -2.69 4.23 -4.69
C LEU A 137 -2.08 2.87 -5.06
N LEU A 138 -2.23 1.85 -4.22
CA LEU A 138 -1.70 0.52 -4.50
C LEU A 138 -2.42 -0.13 -5.69
N ASP A 139 -3.75 -0.01 -5.75
CA ASP A 139 -4.56 -0.50 -6.87
C ASP A 139 -4.18 0.20 -8.18
N TYR A 140 -4.00 1.52 -8.13
CA TYR A 140 -3.50 2.29 -9.28
C TYR A 140 -2.13 1.78 -9.72
N MET A 141 -1.18 1.57 -8.79
CA MET A 141 0.16 1.06 -9.10
C MET A 141 0.09 -0.33 -9.72
N CYS A 142 -0.74 -1.23 -9.19
CA CYS A 142 -0.95 -2.57 -9.72
C CYS A 142 -1.45 -2.51 -11.17
N ASN A 143 -2.55 -1.79 -11.40
CA ASN A 143 -3.15 -1.61 -12.73
C ASN A 143 -2.19 -0.95 -13.72
N SER A 144 -1.39 0.03 -13.28
CA SER A 144 -0.39 0.69 -14.10
C SER A 144 0.70 -0.28 -14.60
N PHE A 145 1.13 -1.21 -13.75
CA PHE A 145 2.08 -2.25 -14.16
C PHE A 145 1.45 -3.27 -15.10
N GLU A 146 0.22 -3.69 -14.87
CA GLU A 146 -0.48 -4.67 -15.71
C GLU A 146 -0.83 -4.12 -17.08
N SER A 147 -1.27 -2.88 -17.17
CA SER A 147 -1.68 -2.24 -18.42
C SER A 147 -0.53 -1.61 -19.21
N GLY A 148 0.48 -1.09 -18.51
CA GLY A 148 1.60 -0.34 -19.11
C GLY A 148 2.72 -1.23 -19.66
N TYR A 149 2.78 -2.51 -19.26
CA TYR A 149 3.86 -3.42 -19.62
C TYR A 149 3.33 -4.71 -20.21
N SER A 150 4.08 -5.29 -21.15
CA SER A 150 3.75 -6.64 -21.63
C SER A 150 4.03 -7.66 -20.51
N GLN A 151 3.20 -8.68 -20.40
CA GLN A 151 3.34 -9.77 -19.42
C GLN A 151 4.71 -10.49 -19.51
N ASN A 152 5.39 -10.39 -20.66
CA ASN A 152 6.74 -10.94 -20.81
C ASN A 152 7.82 -10.10 -20.13
N ASN A 153 7.53 -8.85 -19.76
CA ASN A 153 8.50 -7.92 -19.21
C ASN A 153 8.34 -7.71 -17.69
N ILE A 154 7.12 -7.90 -17.16
CA ILE A 154 6.82 -7.73 -15.76
C ILE A 154 5.83 -8.79 -15.28
N GLN A 155 5.99 -9.23 -14.05
CA GLN A 155 5.06 -10.05 -13.28
C GLN A 155 4.70 -9.29 -12.02
N VAL A 156 3.41 -9.11 -11.76
CA VAL A 156 2.90 -8.41 -10.59
C VAL A 156 2.19 -9.42 -9.69
N HIS A 157 2.48 -9.36 -8.40
CA HIS A 157 1.82 -10.14 -7.35
C HIS A 157 1.23 -9.16 -6.36
N TYR A 158 -0.08 -9.10 -6.25
CA TYR A 158 -0.78 -8.20 -5.35
C TYR A 158 -1.46 -8.97 -4.23
N PHE A 159 -0.95 -8.82 -3.02
CA PHE A 159 -1.47 -9.42 -1.81
C PHE A 159 -2.32 -8.39 -1.07
N ASN A 160 -3.63 -8.59 -1.11
CA ASN A 160 -4.60 -7.74 -0.41
C ASN A 160 -5.25 -8.54 0.73
N SER A 161 -5.11 -8.05 1.96
CA SER A 161 -5.66 -8.69 3.15
C SER A 161 -7.18 -8.58 3.27
N GLU A 162 -7.79 -7.63 2.56
CA GLU A 162 -9.25 -7.38 2.63
C GLU A 162 -10.07 -8.33 1.74
N ASN A 163 -9.44 -8.93 0.75
CA ASN A 163 -10.07 -9.94 -0.06
C ASN A 163 -9.67 -11.32 0.47
N ASP A 164 -10.63 -12.13 0.91
CA ASP A 164 -10.48 -13.56 1.28
C ASP A 164 -9.89 -14.44 0.14
N LEU A 165 -9.33 -13.80 -0.90
CA LEU A 165 -8.77 -14.44 -2.10
C LEU A 165 -7.44 -15.14 -1.85
N TYR A 166 -6.72 -14.79 -0.79
CA TYR A 166 -5.43 -15.43 -0.47
C TYR A 166 -5.45 -16.01 0.94
N SER A 167 -5.47 -17.33 1.03
CA SER A 167 -5.19 -18.01 2.28
C SER A 167 -3.73 -17.78 2.68
N GLU A 168 -3.43 -17.83 3.98
CA GLU A 168 -2.05 -17.74 4.51
C GLU A 168 -1.11 -18.71 3.79
N THR A 169 -1.62 -19.90 3.42
CA THR A 169 -0.91 -20.95 2.69
C THR A 169 -0.55 -20.54 1.26
N GLU A 170 -1.43 -19.81 0.56
CA GLU A 170 -1.16 -19.36 -0.81
C GLU A 170 -0.09 -18.26 -0.81
N VAL A 171 -0.16 -17.31 0.10
CA VAL A 171 0.88 -16.28 0.28
C VAL A 171 2.24 -16.92 0.60
N GLU A 172 2.26 -17.96 1.45
CA GLU A 172 3.47 -18.72 1.78
C GLU A 172 4.06 -19.40 0.56
N LEU A 173 3.26 -20.13 -0.20
CA LEU A 173 3.71 -20.84 -1.41
C LEU A 173 4.29 -19.89 -2.43
N GLU A 174 3.61 -18.78 -2.67
CA GLU A 174 4.04 -17.78 -3.65
C GLU A 174 5.34 -17.09 -3.21
N LEU A 175 5.48 -16.72 -1.94
CA LEU A 175 6.71 -16.15 -1.40
C LEU A 175 7.89 -17.13 -1.46
N LEU A 176 7.66 -18.42 -1.22
CA LEU A 176 8.68 -19.46 -1.35
C LEU A 176 9.13 -19.63 -2.81
N GLU A 177 8.20 -19.60 -3.77
CA GLU A 177 8.52 -19.64 -5.19
C GLU A 177 9.38 -18.44 -5.62
N ILE A 178 8.99 -17.22 -5.22
CA ILE A 178 9.75 -16.00 -5.53
C ILE A 178 11.11 -16.01 -4.84
N GLN A 179 11.22 -16.57 -3.63
CA GLN A 179 12.50 -16.77 -2.97
C GLN A 179 13.42 -17.72 -3.75
N ALA A 180 12.88 -18.79 -4.32
CA ALA A 180 13.64 -19.70 -5.18
C ALA A 180 14.11 -18.99 -6.48
N ILE A 181 13.25 -18.17 -7.09
CA ILE A 181 13.62 -17.32 -8.24
C ILE A 181 14.74 -16.34 -7.84
N LEU A 182 14.63 -15.68 -6.70
CA LEU A 182 15.69 -14.80 -6.16
C LEU A 182 17.03 -15.53 -6.08
N GLN A 183 17.03 -16.72 -5.48
CA GLN A 183 18.24 -17.52 -5.29
C GLN A 183 18.88 -17.90 -6.63
N ASN A 184 18.08 -18.39 -7.57
CA ASN A 184 18.54 -18.78 -8.91
C ASN A 184 19.14 -17.59 -9.68
N ARG A 185 18.47 -16.43 -9.64
CA ARG A 185 18.96 -15.20 -10.27
C ARG A 185 20.26 -14.73 -9.62
N TYR A 186 20.34 -14.81 -8.29
CA TYR A 186 21.52 -14.35 -7.53
C TYR A 186 22.75 -15.23 -7.80
N GLU A 187 22.59 -16.55 -7.86
CA GLU A 187 23.70 -17.48 -8.21
C GLU A 187 24.15 -17.29 -9.66
N SER A 188 23.23 -17.03 -10.59
CA SER A 188 23.56 -16.71 -11.99
C SER A 188 24.39 -15.45 -12.12
N VAL A 189 24.13 -14.43 -11.28
CA VAL A 189 24.92 -13.20 -11.20
C VAL A 189 26.30 -13.48 -10.62
N LYS A 190 26.40 -14.29 -9.56
CA LYS A 190 27.63 -14.62 -8.86
C LYS A 190 28.58 -15.44 -9.72
N SER A 191 28.07 -16.44 -10.44
CA SER A 191 28.87 -17.30 -11.32
C SER A 191 29.55 -16.53 -12.48
N ARG A 192 28.92 -15.45 -12.96
CA ARG A 192 29.47 -14.57 -14.01
C ARG A 192 30.51 -13.58 -13.49
N THR A 193 30.61 -13.38 -12.18
CA THR A 193 31.52 -12.37 -11.57
C THR A 193 32.91 -12.95 -11.27
N THR A 194 33.09 -14.27 -11.31
CA THR A 194 34.36 -14.93 -11.09
C THR A 194 35.32 -14.81 -12.27
N GLY A 195 34.92 -14.21 -13.38
CA GLY A 195 35.72 -14.11 -14.61
C GLY A 195 36.22 -12.73 -15.02
N ASN A 196 35.73 -11.61 -14.51
CA ASN A 196 36.29 -10.26 -14.75
C ASN A 196 35.55 -9.16 -14.00
N ILE A 197 36.27 -8.25 -13.37
CA ILE A 197 35.80 -7.18 -12.47
C ILE A 197 35.04 -6.03 -13.22
N VAL A 198 34.80 -6.12 -14.50
CA VAL A 198 34.24 -5.02 -15.29
C VAL A 198 32.82 -5.38 -15.74
N LYS A 199 31.84 -4.68 -15.15
CA LYS A 199 30.40 -4.53 -15.52
C LYS A 199 29.38 -5.05 -14.53
N LYS A 200 29.45 -4.57 -13.28
CA LYS A 200 28.44 -4.83 -12.25
C LYS A 200 27.07 -4.17 -12.49
N SER A 201 26.97 -3.22 -13.43
CA SER A 201 25.74 -2.44 -13.67
C SER A 201 24.92 -2.88 -14.88
N LYS A 202 25.34 -3.93 -15.61
CA LYS A 202 24.72 -4.37 -16.86
C LYS A 202 23.83 -5.60 -16.78
N LEU A 203 23.65 -6.20 -15.62
CA LEU A 203 23.01 -7.52 -15.51
C LEU A 203 21.49 -7.52 -15.63
N VAL A 204 20.84 -6.42 -15.28
CA VAL A 204 19.39 -6.24 -15.50
C VAL A 204 19.06 -5.71 -16.91
N SER A 205 20.09 -5.37 -17.69
CA SER A 205 19.94 -4.88 -19.08
C SER A 205 20.06 -5.98 -20.13
N GLU A 206 20.34 -7.23 -19.75
CA GLU A 206 20.36 -8.34 -20.71
C GLU A 206 18.94 -8.86 -20.98
N LYS A 207 18.58 -8.69 -22.15
CA LYS A 207 17.43 -8.91 -23.04
C LYS A 207 16.33 -9.92 -22.68
N ASN A 208 16.19 -10.51 -21.49
CA ASN A 208 15.10 -11.46 -21.19
C ASN A 208 14.82 -11.68 -19.70
N MET A 209 15.19 -10.77 -18.79
CA MET A 209 14.82 -10.95 -17.39
C MET A 209 13.53 -10.17 -17.11
N GLN A 210 12.45 -10.88 -16.88
CA GLN A 210 11.17 -10.33 -16.43
C GLN A 210 11.35 -9.70 -15.04
N TYR A 211 10.86 -8.46 -14.85
CA TYR A 211 10.77 -7.86 -13.54
C TYR A 211 9.67 -8.53 -12.72
N ILE A 212 9.85 -8.59 -11.42
CA ILE A 212 8.84 -9.07 -10.47
C ILE A 212 8.56 -7.93 -9.50
N VAL A 213 7.29 -7.55 -9.37
CA VAL A 213 6.82 -6.54 -8.41
C VAL A 213 5.85 -7.22 -7.44
N LEU A 214 6.18 -7.14 -6.16
CA LEU A 214 5.33 -7.65 -5.08
C LEU A 214 4.70 -6.45 -4.38
N ILE A 215 3.38 -6.40 -4.34
CA ILE A 215 2.60 -5.36 -3.69
C ILE A 215 1.88 -6.00 -2.50
N PHE A 216 2.15 -5.51 -1.29
CA PHE A 216 1.47 -5.96 -0.07
C PHE A 216 0.61 -4.81 0.47
N ASN A 217 -0.70 -4.99 0.39
CA ASN A 217 -1.63 -4.15 1.13
C ASN A 217 -1.71 -4.68 2.56
N GLU A 218 -1.25 -3.86 3.54
CA GLU A 218 -1.07 -4.20 4.95
C GLU A 218 -0.10 -5.39 5.19
N TYR A 219 1.20 -5.12 5.00
CA TYR A 219 2.24 -6.17 5.14
C TYR A 219 2.36 -6.75 6.56
N THR A 220 1.72 -6.13 7.55
CA THR A 220 1.73 -6.62 8.95
C THR A 220 0.99 -7.92 9.15
N ILE A 221 0.20 -8.36 8.19
CA ILE A 221 -0.38 -9.72 8.16
C ILE A 221 0.71 -10.80 8.30
N LEU A 222 1.93 -10.51 7.85
CA LEU A 222 3.07 -11.44 7.95
C LEU A 222 3.71 -11.46 9.35
N ASN A 223 3.32 -10.56 10.28
CA ASN A 223 3.90 -10.49 11.62
C ASN A 223 3.65 -11.75 12.46
N GLY A 224 2.56 -12.47 12.18
CA GLY A 224 2.26 -13.76 12.81
C GLY A 224 3.18 -14.90 12.36
N THR A 225 3.89 -14.74 11.24
CA THR A 225 4.69 -15.79 10.61
C THR A 225 6.13 -15.31 10.42
N PRO A 226 7.02 -15.53 11.43
CA PRO A 226 8.40 -15.02 11.41
C PRO A 226 9.23 -15.46 10.19
N ASP A 227 8.96 -16.65 9.65
CA ASP A 227 9.67 -17.15 8.46
C ASP A 227 9.27 -16.39 7.20
N LEU A 228 7.98 -16.06 7.01
CA LEU A 228 7.52 -15.24 5.88
C LEU A 228 8.06 -13.81 5.97
N MET A 229 8.06 -13.21 7.15
CA MET A 229 8.69 -11.91 7.37
C MET A 229 10.19 -11.93 7.03
N LYS A 230 10.88 -13.02 7.35
CA LYS A 230 12.30 -13.20 6.99
C LYS A 230 12.49 -13.29 5.48
N ILE A 231 11.60 -13.98 4.77
CA ILE A 231 11.61 -14.05 3.29
C ILE A 231 11.37 -12.66 2.71
N LEU A 232 10.35 -11.93 3.17
CA LEU A 232 10.06 -10.56 2.75
C LEU A 232 11.29 -9.64 2.87
N LEU A 233 11.94 -9.67 4.05
CA LEU A 233 13.14 -8.87 4.31
C LEU A 233 14.32 -9.28 3.42
N GLN A 234 14.46 -10.57 3.10
CA GLN A 234 15.49 -11.07 2.18
C GLN A 234 15.23 -10.61 0.75
N LEU A 235 13.96 -10.67 0.30
CA LEU A 235 13.52 -10.16 -1.00
C LEU A 235 13.78 -8.65 -1.09
N ALA A 236 13.39 -7.87 -0.08
CA ALA A 236 13.62 -6.43 -0.04
C ALA A 236 15.11 -6.06 -0.10
N GLN A 237 15.99 -6.87 0.54
CA GLN A 237 17.43 -6.60 0.59
C GLN A 237 18.16 -6.97 -0.70
N LYS A 238 17.84 -8.11 -1.29
CA LYS A 238 18.60 -8.69 -2.41
C LYS A 238 17.89 -8.52 -3.75
N GLY A 239 16.55 -8.50 -3.74
CA GLY A 239 15.69 -8.48 -4.92
C GLY A 239 15.98 -7.35 -5.90
N PRO A 240 16.16 -6.08 -5.48
CA PRO A 240 16.40 -4.98 -6.41
C PRO A 240 17.64 -5.15 -7.33
N ARG A 241 18.58 -5.97 -6.91
CA ARG A 241 19.77 -6.28 -7.73
C ARG A 241 19.49 -7.25 -8.87
N VAL A 242 18.40 -7.97 -8.79
CA VAL A 242 18.01 -9.02 -9.74
C VAL A 242 16.58 -8.81 -10.29
N GLY A 243 16.07 -7.58 -10.23
CA GLY A 243 14.80 -7.18 -10.84
C GLY A 243 13.57 -7.63 -10.06
N ILE A 244 13.69 -7.80 -8.74
CA ILE A 244 12.55 -8.07 -7.84
C ILE A 244 12.39 -6.86 -6.93
N HIS A 245 11.22 -6.23 -6.94
CA HIS A 245 10.93 -4.99 -6.22
C HIS A 245 9.69 -5.19 -5.34
N LEU A 246 9.68 -4.53 -4.18
CA LEU A 246 8.60 -4.60 -3.23
C LEU A 246 7.96 -3.23 -3.03
N ILE A 247 6.64 -3.22 -2.99
CA ILE A 247 5.82 -2.11 -2.53
C ILE A 247 5.02 -2.65 -1.35
N ILE A 248 5.20 -2.09 -0.16
CA ILE A 248 4.48 -2.53 1.04
C ILE A 248 3.69 -1.37 1.63
N SER A 249 2.54 -1.66 2.21
CA SER A 249 1.78 -0.65 2.93
C SER A 249 1.49 -1.03 4.38
N THR A 250 1.14 -0.03 5.18
CA THR A 250 0.51 -0.20 6.49
C THR A 250 -0.32 1.02 6.87
N ALA A 251 -1.51 0.75 7.41
CA ALA A 251 -2.39 1.75 7.99
C ALA A 251 -2.05 2.07 9.46
N TYR A 252 -1.08 1.37 10.06
CA TYR A 252 -0.69 1.49 11.46
C TYR A 252 0.81 1.76 11.63
N PRO A 253 1.29 2.98 11.29
CA PRO A 253 2.71 3.30 11.23
C PRO A 253 3.33 3.50 12.63
N SER A 254 3.45 2.42 13.40
CA SER A 254 4.14 2.45 14.69
C SER A 254 5.62 2.08 14.55
N VAL A 255 6.43 2.42 15.55
CA VAL A 255 7.87 2.08 15.60
C VAL A 255 8.12 0.57 15.58
N ASN A 256 7.17 -0.21 16.12
CA ASN A 256 7.25 -1.67 16.11
C ASN A 256 6.97 -2.25 14.71
N VAL A 257 6.13 -1.58 13.92
CA VAL A 257 5.79 -1.93 12.55
C VAL A 257 6.88 -1.43 11.60
N ILE A 258 7.12 -0.12 11.56
CA ILE A 258 8.14 0.49 10.68
C ILE A 258 9.46 0.65 11.44
N SER A 259 10.17 -0.46 11.61
CA SER A 259 11.48 -0.48 12.24
C SER A 259 12.55 0.22 11.37
N ASN A 260 13.69 0.58 11.98
CA ASN A 260 14.84 1.13 11.23
C ASN A 260 15.31 0.19 10.11
N LYS A 261 15.18 -1.13 10.29
CA LYS A 261 15.53 -2.13 9.27
C LYS A 261 14.60 -2.02 8.06
N ILE A 262 13.29 -1.85 8.28
CA ILE A 262 12.32 -1.61 7.20
C ILE A 262 12.67 -0.32 6.48
N LYS A 263 12.88 0.79 7.20
CA LYS A 263 13.23 2.08 6.57
C LYS A 263 14.50 2.02 5.70
N MET A 264 15.51 1.24 6.11
CA MET A 264 16.73 1.04 5.31
C MET A 264 16.50 0.25 4.03
N LEU A 265 15.55 -0.71 4.05
CA LEU A 265 15.21 -1.54 2.89
C LEU A 265 14.23 -0.87 1.95
N PHE A 266 13.48 0.12 2.43
CA PHE A 266 12.48 0.89 1.71
C PHE A 266 12.85 2.38 1.70
N PRO A 267 13.83 2.79 0.89
CA PRO A 267 14.37 4.16 0.90
C PRO A 267 13.37 5.18 0.31
N THR A 268 12.50 4.75 -0.59
CA THR A 268 11.39 5.57 -1.08
C THR A 268 10.18 5.34 -0.20
N ARG A 269 9.62 6.43 0.36
CA ARG A 269 8.54 6.35 1.33
C ARG A 269 7.44 7.35 0.99
N ILE A 270 6.21 6.90 1.03
CA ILE A 270 5.02 7.71 0.81
C ILE A 270 4.22 7.73 2.11
N ALA A 271 3.94 8.91 2.61
CA ALA A 271 3.09 9.11 3.77
C ALA A 271 1.83 9.86 3.37
N PHE A 272 0.70 9.20 3.49
CA PHE A 272 -0.60 9.84 3.54
C PHE A 272 -0.81 10.48 4.92
N LYS A 273 -1.96 11.14 5.14
CA LYS A 273 -2.26 11.76 6.42
C LYS A 273 -2.06 10.77 7.56
N THR A 274 -1.38 11.20 8.60
CA THR A 274 -1.14 10.42 9.81
C THR A 274 -1.92 10.99 10.99
N ARG A 275 -2.14 10.15 12.03
CA ARG A 275 -2.85 10.57 13.26
C ARG A 275 -2.01 11.51 14.11
N SER A 276 -0.68 11.41 14.02
CA SER A 276 0.23 12.17 14.88
C SER A 276 1.55 12.51 14.21
N LYS A 277 2.25 13.51 14.79
CA LYS A 277 3.65 13.84 14.44
C LYS A 277 4.60 12.66 14.66
N ALA A 278 4.31 11.81 15.63
CA ALA A 278 5.12 10.63 15.92
C ALA A 278 5.03 9.62 14.77
N ASP A 279 3.82 9.39 14.23
CA ASP A 279 3.60 8.50 13.09
C ASP A 279 4.29 9.02 11.83
N SER A 280 4.14 10.34 11.54
CA SER A 280 4.85 10.98 10.44
C SER A 280 6.36 10.78 10.53
N ARG A 281 6.95 10.99 11.72
CA ARG A 281 8.38 10.73 11.95
C ARG A 281 8.74 9.25 11.83
N THR A 282 7.85 8.36 12.20
CA THR A 282 8.07 6.92 12.04
C THR A 282 8.20 6.55 10.57
N ILE A 283 7.40 7.16 9.68
CA ILE A 283 7.45 6.90 8.23
C ILE A 283 8.61 7.65 7.58
N LEU A 284 8.65 8.98 7.75
CA LEU A 284 9.47 9.89 6.95
C LEU A 284 10.76 10.36 7.62
N ASP A 285 10.97 10.04 8.91
CA ASP A 285 11.99 10.63 9.78
C ASP A 285 11.75 12.13 10.07
N MET A 286 10.62 12.69 9.63
CA MET A 286 10.20 14.08 9.82
C MET A 286 8.69 14.21 10.02
N SER A 287 8.25 15.32 10.62
CA SER A 287 6.83 15.68 10.74
C SER A 287 6.31 16.31 9.44
N GLY A 288 4.99 16.39 9.31
CA GLY A 288 4.30 17.05 8.18
C GLY A 288 3.14 16.23 7.62
N ALA A 289 3.18 14.90 7.70
CA ALA A 289 2.08 14.08 7.20
C ALA A 289 0.80 14.23 8.05
N GLU A 290 0.92 14.59 9.32
CA GLU A 290 -0.21 14.90 10.19
C GLU A 290 -0.95 16.20 9.80
N GLU A 291 -0.32 17.07 9.03
CA GLU A 291 -0.85 18.36 8.57
C GLU A 291 -1.53 18.27 7.18
N LEU A 292 -1.52 17.10 6.55
CA LEU A 292 -2.22 16.88 5.28
C LEU A 292 -3.73 17.01 5.47
N ASN A 293 -4.42 17.58 4.47
CA ASN A 293 -5.83 17.95 4.60
C ASN A 293 -6.77 16.97 3.90
N ALA A 294 -6.48 16.64 2.65
CA ALA A 294 -7.32 15.75 1.86
C ALA A 294 -6.82 14.30 1.94
N PHE A 295 -7.72 13.33 1.75
CA PHE A 295 -7.38 11.91 1.77
C PHE A 295 -6.43 11.50 0.62
N TYR A 296 -6.32 12.30 -0.43
CA TYR A 296 -5.38 12.11 -1.53
C TYR A 296 -4.07 12.91 -1.38
N ASP A 297 -3.97 13.78 -0.35
CA ASP A 297 -2.72 14.49 -0.07
C ASP A 297 -1.68 13.51 0.48
N MET A 298 -0.46 13.61 -0.02
CA MET A 298 0.63 12.76 0.45
C MET A 298 1.98 13.47 0.44
N LEU A 299 2.91 12.95 1.22
CA LEU A 299 4.32 13.32 1.21
C LEU A 299 5.13 12.16 0.62
N LEU A 300 5.90 12.42 -0.42
CA LEU A 300 6.85 11.46 -1.00
C LEU A 300 8.27 11.84 -0.59
N LEU A 301 8.94 10.94 0.11
CA LEU A 301 10.38 10.99 0.34
C LEU A 301 11.08 10.09 -0.69
N HIS A 302 11.82 10.69 -1.61
CA HIS A 302 12.54 10.00 -2.66
C HIS A 302 13.88 10.69 -2.95
N ASP A 303 14.97 9.91 -3.04
CA ASP A 303 16.34 10.41 -3.23
C ASP A 303 16.74 11.51 -2.23
N ALA A 304 16.33 11.35 -0.96
CA ALA A 304 16.53 12.30 0.15
C ALA A 304 15.81 13.66 0.00
N GLU A 305 14.93 13.80 -0.98
CA GLU A 305 14.07 14.96 -1.18
C GLU A 305 12.63 14.66 -0.75
N LEU A 306 11.96 15.65 -0.16
CA LEU A 306 10.57 15.57 0.25
C LEU A 306 9.69 16.36 -0.72
N TYR A 307 8.70 15.68 -1.29
CA TYR A 307 7.71 16.27 -2.18
C TYR A 307 6.33 16.22 -1.53
N LYS A 308 5.60 17.33 -1.56
CA LYS A 308 4.15 17.34 -1.26
C LYS A 308 3.41 17.15 -2.58
N LEU A 309 2.58 16.12 -2.65
CA LEU A 309 1.87 15.72 -3.85
C LEU A 309 0.40 15.45 -3.52
N GLU A 310 -0.43 15.57 -4.55
CA GLU A 310 -1.74 14.94 -4.62
C GLU A 310 -1.58 13.59 -5.31
N ALA A 311 -2.12 12.51 -4.74
CA ALA A 311 -2.02 11.18 -5.31
C ALA A 311 -2.56 11.14 -6.74
N ILE A 312 -2.00 10.29 -7.59
CA ILE A 312 -2.30 10.25 -9.03
C ILE A 312 -3.79 10.04 -9.31
N PHE A 313 -4.51 9.33 -8.47
CA PHE A 313 -5.95 9.08 -8.59
C PHE A 313 -6.82 10.32 -8.27
N SER A 314 -6.26 11.37 -7.65
CA SER A 314 -7.03 12.54 -7.17
C SER A 314 -7.81 13.26 -8.28
N ARG A 315 -7.29 13.28 -9.50
CA ARG A 315 -7.90 14.00 -10.63
C ARG A 315 -9.03 13.26 -11.32
N ASN A 316 -9.16 11.99 -11.07
CA ASN A 316 -10.23 11.17 -11.60
C ASN A 316 -11.47 11.23 -10.69
N ILE A 317 -11.35 11.92 -9.55
CA ILE A 317 -12.44 12.22 -8.63
C ILE A 317 -13.10 13.51 -9.12
N VAL A 318 -14.16 13.37 -9.90
CA VAL A 318 -15.00 14.50 -10.29
C VAL A 318 -15.90 14.83 -9.11
N PHE A 319 -15.67 15.99 -8.49
CA PHE A 319 -16.51 16.53 -7.43
C PHE A 319 -17.82 17.06 -8.00
#